data_f28535ee6a2cf3ca3463f8a489289f91
#
_entry.id   f28535ee6a2cf3ca3463f8a489289f91
#
_cell.length_a   1.000
_cell.length_b   1.000
_cell.length_c   1.000
_cell.angle_alpha   90.00
_cell.angle_beta   90.00
_cell.angle_gamma   90.00
#
_symmetry.space_group_name_H-M   'P 1'
#
loop_
_entity.id
_entity.type
_entity.pdbx_description
1 polymer ?
#
loop_
_entity_poly.entity_id
_entity_poly.type
_entity_poly.pdbx_seq_one_letter_code
_entity_poly.pdbx_strand_id
1 'polypeptide(L)'
;MLSECDEHGYYRQENCPICEKKGRFLMNDGELNSLSRILAGALRHFPEKMGLMMDGKGWVDIEELIHSIGTSRSGFKWLRKKHIHGLVDTDPRGRYQIDGGMIRATYGHTIDLVLDDLPEATINEFFYPVSEEEIDIILENGLNPADRKQVHLSGSVEKAREAGKVRIEDPIILRIDGKKATKDGLKIYHAGTDVYLTASVGAKYLSKVEEKD
;
A
#
# COMPACT_ATOMS: atom_id res chain seq x y z
N MET A 1 -6.76 -11.39 15.19
CA MET A 1 -6.91 -12.71 14.53
C MET A 1 -7.53 -12.56 13.16
N LEU A 2 -7.37 -13.56 12.28
CA LEU A 2 -8.07 -13.68 11.01
C LEU A 2 -8.96 -14.93 11.04
N SER A 3 -10.20 -14.78 10.62
CA SER A 3 -11.20 -15.85 10.57
C SER A 3 -11.96 -15.83 9.24
N GLU A 4 -12.66 -16.91 8.93
CA GLU A 4 -13.45 -17.09 7.71
C GLU A 4 -14.87 -17.52 8.06
N CYS A 5 -15.85 -16.80 7.55
CA CYS A 5 -17.26 -17.19 7.58
C CYS A 5 -17.61 -17.84 6.23
N ASP A 6 -18.29 -18.96 6.24
CA ASP A 6 -18.67 -19.67 5.00
C ASP A 6 -19.64 -18.86 4.13
N GLU A 7 -20.44 -17.95 4.74
CA GLU A 7 -21.41 -17.11 4.06
C GLU A 7 -20.88 -15.70 3.70
N HIS A 8 -19.94 -15.14 4.52
CA HIS A 8 -19.56 -13.71 4.44
C HIS A 8 -18.05 -13.48 4.22
N GLY A 9 -17.26 -14.54 4.01
CA GLY A 9 -15.84 -14.44 3.72
C GLY A 9 -14.96 -14.12 4.94
N TYR A 10 -13.85 -13.43 4.70
CA TYR A 10 -12.81 -13.19 5.70
C TYR A 10 -13.05 -11.96 6.57
N TYR A 11 -12.63 -12.02 7.85
CA TYR A 11 -12.76 -10.91 8.78
C TYR A 11 -11.71 -11.00 9.91
N ARG A 12 -11.46 -9.88 10.63
CA ARG A 12 -10.39 -9.77 11.65
C ARG A 12 -10.93 -9.65 13.08
N GLN A 13 -11.79 -10.56 13.49
CA GLN A 13 -12.32 -10.65 14.86
C GLN A 13 -12.79 -12.07 15.17
N GLU A 14 -13.36 -12.30 16.35
CA GLU A 14 -13.77 -13.64 16.77
C GLU A 14 -15.04 -14.10 16.06
N ASN A 15 -16.03 -13.22 15.97
CA ASN A 15 -17.30 -13.50 15.32
C ASN A 15 -17.44 -12.73 14.00
N CYS A 16 -18.16 -13.28 13.05
CA CYS A 16 -18.49 -12.63 11.79
C CYS A 16 -19.26 -11.32 12.05
N PRO A 17 -18.84 -10.16 11.49
CA PRO A 17 -19.51 -8.89 11.73
C PRO A 17 -20.90 -8.78 11.12
N ILE A 18 -21.29 -9.73 10.27
CA ILE A 18 -22.59 -9.73 9.57
C ILE A 18 -23.59 -10.66 10.25
N CYS A 19 -23.22 -11.93 10.48
CA CYS A 19 -24.13 -12.92 11.06
C CYS A 19 -23.85 -13.26 12.54
N GLU A 20 -22.81 -12.64 13.13
CA GLU A 20 -22.39 -12.82 14.54
C GLU A 20 -21.97 -14.25 14.91
N LYS A 21 -22.02 -15.20 13.97
CA LYS A 21 -21.58 -16.58 14.18
C LYS A 21 -20.06 -16.64 14.26
N LYS A 22 -19.54 -17.55 15.08
CA LYS A 22 -18.10 -17.86 15.11
C LYS A 22 -17.69 -18.57 13.81
N GLY A 23 -16.74 -17.97 13.11
CA GLY A 23 -16.19 -18.56 11.89
C GLY A 23 -15.01 -19.50 12.15
N ARG A 24 -14.44 -20.02 11.06
CA ARG A 24 -13.25 -20.85 11.11
C ARG A 24 -12.03 -19.97 11.35
N PHE A 25 -11.29 -20.23 12.43
CA PHE A 25 -10.02 -19.59 12.70
C PHE A 25 -8.99 -19.92 11.62
N LEU A 26 -8.25 -18.93 11.14
CA LEU A 26 -7.19 -19.09 10.15
C LEU A 26 -5.81 -18.80 10.71
N MET A 27 -5.62 -17.65 11.39
CA MET A 27 -4.34 -17.27 12.01
C MET A 27 -4.54 -16.24 13.12
N ASN A 28 -3.63 -16.22 14.07
CA ASN A 28 -3.60 -15.22 15.15
C ASN A 28 -2.95 -13.90 14.67
N ASP A 29 -2.97 -12.86 15.51
CA ASP A 29 -2.43 -11.54 15.15
C ASP A 29 -0.91 -11.54 14.95
N GLY A 30 -0.18 -12.37 15.70
CA GLY A 30 1.26 -12.53 15.54
C GLY A 30 1.62 -13.13 14.17
N GLU A 31 0.92 -14.19 13.79
CA GLU A 31 1.07 -14.85 12.48
C GLU A 31 0.67 -13.92 11.33
N LEU A 32 -0.45 -13.21 11.48
CA LEU A 32 -0.95 -12.25 10.50
C LEU A 32 0.04 -11.09 10.28
N ASN A 33 0.58 -10.52 11.36
CA ASN A 33 1.58 -9.46 11.29
C ASN A 33 2.89 -9.96 10.68
N SER A 34 3.34 -11.15 11.05
CA SER A 34 4.55 -11.76 10.51
C SER A 34 4.41 -12.04 9.01
N LEU A 35 3.29 -12.66 8.59
CA LEU A 35 2.98 -12.91 7.19
C LEU A 35 2.91 -11.60 6.39
N SER A 36 2.25 -10.58 6.93
CA SER A 36 2.16 -9.25 6.30
C SER A 36 3.53 -8.62 6.05
N ARG A 37 4.49 -8.77 6.97
CA ARG A 37 5.86 -8.29 6.79
C ARG A 37 6.62 -9.10 5.74
N ILE A 38 6.43 -10.42 5.72
CA ILE A 38 7.04 -11.30 4.71
C ILE A 38 6.54 -10.91 3.32
N LEU A 39 5.22 -10.75 3.13
CA LEU A 39 4.63 -10.31 1.86
C LEU A 39 5.17 -8.94 1.42
N ALA A 40 5.27 -7.99 2.34
CA ALA A 40 5.85 -6.68 2.02
C ALA A 40 7.30 -6.78 1.55
N GLY A 41 8.12 -7.59 2.21
CA GLY A 41 9.51 -7.83 1.81
C GLY A 41 9.62 -8.50 0.45
N ALA A 42 8.84 -9.56 0.24
CA ALA A 42 8.84 -10.35 -0.99
C ALA A 42 8.35 -9.55 -2.21
N LEU A 43 7.23 -8.84 -2.05
CA LEU A 43 6.54 -8.21 -3.19
C LEU A 43 6.99 -6.77 -3.48
N ARG A 44 7.75 -6.13 -2.57
CA ARG A 44 8.16 -4.72 -2.73
C ARG A 44 9.66 -4.50 -2.84
N HIS A 45 10.45 -5.41 -2.26
CA HIS A 45 11.86 -5.13 -2.03
C HIS A 45 12.80 -6.21 -2.56
N PHE A 46 12.51 -7.49 -2.32
CA PHE A 46 13.48 -8.56 -2.50
C PHE A 46 12.85 -9.84 -3.08
N PRO A 47 12.08 -9.79 -4.20
CA PRO A 47 11.48 -11.00 -4.79
C PRO A 47 12.53 -12.05 -5.14
N GLU A 48 13.69 -11.62 -5.66
CA GLU A 48 14.80 -12.50 -6.05
C GLU A 48 15.41 -13.25 -4.86
N LYS A 49 15.45 -12.66 -3.67
CA LYS A 49 15.95 -13.33 -2.45
C LYS A 49 15.03 -14.46 -1.98
N MET A 50 13.79 -14.43 -2.44
CA MET A 50 12.81 -15.47 -2.18
C MET A 50 12.64 -16.43 -3.36
N GLY A 51 13.43 -16.27 -4.42
CA GLY A 51 13.36 -17.09 -5.63
C GLY A 51 12.06 -16.90 -6.41
N LEU A 52 11.40 -15.75 -6.30
CA LEU A 52 10.12 -15.49 -6.94
C LEU A 52 10.32 -14.93 -8.35
N MET A 53 9.58 -15.47 -9.30
CA MET A 53 9.50 -14.94 -10.66
C MET A 53 8.44 -13.81 -10.70
N MET A 54 8.91 -12.57 -10.65
CA MET A 54 8.06 -11.37 -10.69
C MET A 54 8.07 -10.76 -12.08
N ASP A 55 6.90 -10.44 -12.62
CA ASP A 55 6.80 -9.73 -13.90
C ASP A 55 7.06 -8.22 -13.77
N GLY A 56 7.07 -7.52 -14.91
CA GLY A 56 7.31 -6.07 -14.95
C GLY A 56 6.23 -5.20 -14.27
N LYS A 57 5.09 -5.78 -13.88
CA LYS A 57 3.99 -5.13 -13.14
C LYS A 57 3.91 -5.57 -11.68
N GLY A 58 4.87 -6.38 -11.23
CA GLY A 58 4.98 -6.84 -9.85
C GLY A 58 4.16 -8.07 -9.50
N TRP A 59 3.59 -8.76 -10.48
CA TRP A 59 2.82 -9.97 -10.26
C TRP A 59 3.71 -11.19 -10.03
N VAL A 60 3.34 -12.01 -9.05
CA VAL A 60 3.94 -13.30 -8.70
C VAL A 60 2.85 -14.35 -8.57
N ASP A 61 3.14 -15.59 -8.90
CA ASP A 61 2.22 -16.71 -8.65
C ASP A 61 2.06 -16.98 -7.14
N ILE A 62 0.81 -17.13 -6.68
CA ILE A 62 0.49 -17.33 -5.25
C ILE A 62 1.03 -18.66 -4.74
N GLU A 63 1.03 -19.72 -5.54
CA GLU A 63 1.55 -21.03 -5.11
C GLU A 63 3.08 -20.99 -4.98
N GLU A 64 3.76 -20.32 -5.93
CA GLU A 64 5.21 -20.10 -5.84
C GLU A 64 5.57 -19.31 -4.58
N LEU A 65 4.83 -18.25 -4.28
CA LEU A 65 4.99 -17.45 -3.07
C LEU A 65 4.78 -18.29 -1.79
N ILE A 66 3.71 -19.09 -1.73
CA ILE A 66 3.41 -19.97 -0.60
C ILE A 66 4.53 -21.02 -0.42
N HIS A 67 4.98 -21.63 -1.50
CA HIS A 67 6.06 -22.59 -1.48
C HIS A 67 7.36 -21.98 -0.94
N SER A 68 7.73 -20.80 -1.47
CA SER A 68 8.93 -20.08 -1.04
C SER A 68 8.88 -19.71 0.45
N ILE A 69 7.75 -19.19 0.94
CA ILE A 69 7.56 -18.86 2.35
C ILE A 69 7.66 -20.13 3.21
N GLY A 70 6.96 -21.20 2.84
CA GLY A 70 6.93 -22.47 3.59
C GLY A 70 8.28 -23.17 3.66
N THR A 71 9.10 -23.01 2.63
CA THR A 71 10.46 -23.57 2.56
C THR A 71 11.46 -22.74 3.37
N SER A 72 11.40 -21.41 3.25
CA SER A 72 12.32 -20.50 3.93
C SER A 72 11.97 -20.26 5.41
N ARG A 73 10.72 -20.54 5.83
CA ARG A 73 10.20 -20.23 7.17
C ARG A 73 9.45 -21.43 7.76
N SER A 74 10.09 -22.18 8.63
CA SER A 74 9.50 -23.40 9.25
C SER A 74 8.15 -23.16 9.95
N GLY A 75 7.94 -21.97 10.49
CA GLY A 75 6.68 -21.56 11.14
C GLY A 75 5.51 -21.33 10.18
N PHE A 76 5.72 -21.38 8.84
CA PHE A 76 4.69 -21.14 7.83
C PHE A 76 4.41 -22.35 6.92
N LYS A 77 4.81 -23.56 7.29
CA LYS A 77 4.51 -24.79 6.53
C LYS A 77 3.01 -25.08 6.37
N TRP A 78 2.19 -24.51 7.25
CA TRP A 78 0.73 -24.60 7.22
C TRP A 78 0.08 -23.60 6.24
N LEU A 79 0.84 -22.64 5.69
CA LEU A 79 0.32 -21.59 4.80
C LEU A 79 -0.38 -22.20 3.58
N ARG A 80 -1.53 -21.64 3.20
CA ARG A 80 -2.34 -22.04 2.04
C ARG A 80 -2.96 -20.80 1.42
N LYS A 81 -3.46 -20.87 0.19
CA LYS A 81 -4.13 -19.77 -0.55
C LYS A 81 -5.11 -18.99 0.31
N LYS A 82 -6.00 -19.66 1.04
CA LYS A 82 -7.00 -19.02 1.89
C LYS A 82 -6.42 -18.02 2.92
N HIS A 83 -5.21 -18.28 3.42
CA HIS A 83 -4.55 -17.38 4.37
C HIS A 83 -4.04 -16.12 3.67
N ILE A 84 -3.54 -16.25 2.43
CA ILE A 84 -3.14 -15.13 1.59
C ILE A 84 -4.36 -14.31 1.20
N HIS A 85 -5.42 -14.95 0.68
CA HIS A 85 -6.68 -14.27 0.35
C HIS A 85 -7.26 -13.54 1.56
N GLY A 86 -7.37 -14.22 2.70
CA GLY A 86 -7.90 -13.60 3.90
C GLY A 86 -7.08 -12.41 4.39
N LEU A 87 -5.75 -12.46 4.29
CA LEU A 87 -4.90 -11.31 4.60
C LEU A 87 -5.17 -10.16 3.63
N VAL A 88 -5.24 -10.42 2.33
CA VAL A 88 -5.44 -9.39 1.29
C VAL A 88 -6.82 -8.77 1.39
N ASP A 89 -7.88 -9.59 1.46
CA ASP A 89 -9.28 -9.12 1.51
C ASP A 89 -9.59 -8.30 2.75
N THR A 90 -8.86 -8.56 3.83
CA THR A 90 -9.04 -7.84 5.10
C THR A 90 -7.97 -6.78 5.37
N ASP A 91 -7.08 -6.50 4.41
CA ASP A 91 -6.03 -5.49 4.61
C ASP A 91 -6.60 -4.07 4.61
N PRO A 92 -6.60 -3.36 5.76
CA PRO A 92 -7.23 -2.04 5.85
C PRO A 92 -6.52 -0.97 5.01
N ARG A 93 -5.30 -1.26 4.56
CA ARG A 93 -4.50 -0.33 3.75
C ARG A 93 -4.58 -0.61 2.25
N GLY A 94 -5.21 -1.73 1.83
CA GLY A 94 -5.30 -2.13 0.43
C GLY A 94 -3.92 -2.26 -0.24
N ARG A 95 -2.94 -2.89 0.44
CA ARG A 95 -1.55 -2.99 -0.01
C ARG A 95 -1.31 -3.99 -1.13
N TYR A 96 -2.25 -4.89 -1.34
CA TYR A 96 -2.09 -6.02 -2.23
C TYR A 96 -3.29 -6.19 -3.15
N GLN A 97 -3.06 -6.79 -4.30
CA GLN A 97 -4.08 -7.16 -5.26
C GLN A 97 -3.88 -8.62 -5.65
N ILE A 98 -4.98 -9.35 -5.80
CA ILE A 98 -5.00 -10.73 -6.33
C ILE A 98 -5.82 -10.73 -7.61
N ASP A 99 -5.31 -11.39 -8.64
CA ASP A 99 -6.02 -11.64 -9.90
C ASP A 99 -5.54 -12.96 -10.50
N GLY A 100 -6.48 -13.83 -10.89
CA GLY A 100 -6.21 -15.07 -11.63
C GLY A 100 -5.17 -16.00 -11.00
N GLY A 101 -5.00 -16.03 -9.67
CA GLY A 101 -3.98 -16.82 -8.97
C GLY A 101 -2.63 -16.10 -8.81
N MET A 102 -2.52 -14.89 -9.30
CA MET A 102 -1.37 -14.01 -9.12
C MET A 102 -1.61 -13.02 -7.99
N ILE A 103 -0.54 -12.56 -7.35
CA ILE A 103 -0.56 -11.52 -6.31
C ILE A 103 0.51 -10.47 -6.58
N ARG A 104 0.20 -9.20 -6.28
CA ARG A 104 1.21 -8.12 -6.24
C ARG A 104 0.99 -7.17 -5.07
N ALA A 105 2.02 -6.44 -4.70
CA ALA A 105 1.85 -5.20 -3.96
C ALA A 105 1.44 -4.09 -4.94
N THR A 106 0.61 -3.15 -4.49
CA THR A 106 0.12 -2.04 -5.34
C THR A 106 0.93 -0.76 -5.16
N TYR A 107 1.71 -0.65 -4.07
CA TYR A 107 2.57 0.50 -3.79
C TYR A 107 3.72 0.17 -2.83
N GLY A 108 4.63 1.12 -2.68
CA GLY A 108 5.73 1.05 -1.71
C GLY A 108 6.96 0.29 -2.20
N HIS A 109 7.15 0.17 -3.51
CA HIS A 109 8.25 -0.55 -4.12
C HIS A 109 9.58 0.22 -4.05
N THR A 110 10.67 -0.52 -3.88
CA THR A 110 12.05 -0.06 -4.06
C THR A 110 12.68 -0.63 -5.35
N ILE A 111 11.96 -1.51 -6.04
CA ILE A 111 12.30 -2.07 -7.34
C ILE A 111 11.55 -1.35 -8.45
N ASP A 112 12.08 -1.39 -9.67
CA ASP A 112 11.46 -0.73 -10.82
C ASP A 112 10.31 -1.57 -11.37
N LEU A 113 9.10 -1.00 -11.37
CA LEU A 113 7.90 -1.62 -11.90
C LEU A 113 7.09 -0.60 -12.71
N VAL A 114 6.35 -1.12 -13.68
CA VAL A 114 5.38 -0.36 -14.47
C VAL A 114 4.00 -0.59 -13.85
N LEU A 115 3.45 0.44 -13.20
CA LEU A 115 2.15 0.39 -12.50
C LEU A 115 1.07 1.22 -13.24
N ASP A 116 1.13 1.24 -14.57
CA ASP A 116 0.23 1.99 -15.44
C ASP A 116 -1.15 1.37 -15.64
N ASP A 117 -1.36 0.18 -15.10
CA ASP A 117 -2.63 -0.56 -15.07
C ASP A 117 -3.42 -0.37 -13.76
N LEU A 118 -2.89 0.40 -12.83
CA LEU A 118 -3.67 0.85 -11.68
C LEU A 118 -4.73 1.86 -12.12
N PRO A 119 -5.90 1.91 -11.44
CA PRO A 119 -6.93 2.88 -11.78
C PRO A 119 -6.42 4.32 -11.59
N GLU A 120 -6.76 5.20 -12.52
CA GLU A 120 -6.47 6.64 -12.37
C GLU A 120 -7.25 7.22 -11.17
N ALA A 121 -6.64 8.18 -10.49
CA ALA A 121 -7.26 8.86 -9.36
C ALA A 121 -8.49 9.66 -9.81
N THR A 122 -9.57 9.58 -9.02
CA THR A 122 -10.83 10.31 -9.28
C THR A 122 -11.01 11.56 -8.43
N ILE A 123 -10.12 11.79 -7.45
CA ILE A 123 -10.14 12.98 -6.58
C ILE A 123 -9.28 14.10 -7.16
N ASN A 124 -9.58 15.33 -6.76
CA ASN A 124 -8.97 16.51 -7.33
C ASN A 124 -7.85 17.12 -6.48
N GLU A 125 -7.73 16.73 -5.24
CA GLU A 125 -6.73 17.23 -4.31
C GLU A 125 -6.03 16.06 -3.62
N PHE A 126 -4.73 16.23 -3.38
CA PHE A 126 -3.91 15.26 -2.67
C PHE A 126 -3.04 15.97 -1.64
N PHE A 127 -2.49 15.20 -0.71
CA PHE A 127 -1.73 15.72 0.41
C PHE A 127 -0.43 14.95 0.61
N TYR A 128 0.61 15.68 1.04
CA TYR A 128 1.93 15.11 1.27
C TYR A 128 2.55 15.71 2.54
N PRO A 129 3.10 14.88 3.46
CA PRO A 129 3.73 15.35 4.67
C PRO A 129 5.21 15.68 4.43
N VAL A 130 5.65 16.83 4.92
CA VAL A 130 7.04 17.29 4.85
C VAL A 130 7.51 17.77 6.22
N SER A 131 8.82 17.75 6.46
CA SER A 131 9.42 18.41 7.63
C SER A 131 9.62 19.91 7.39
N GLU A 132 9.93 20.64 8.46
CA GLU A 132 10.23 22.08 8.37
C GLU A 132 11.48 22.35 7.52
N GLU A 133 12.46 21.45 7.53
CA GLU A 133 13.68 21.58 6.73
C GLU A 133 13.45 21.27 5.24
N GLU A 134 12.44 20.46 4.91
CA GLU A 134 12.15 20.04 3.53
C GLU A 134 11.23 21.01 2.78
N ILE A 135 10.40 21.79 3.48
CA ILE A 135 9.26 22.52 2.88
C ILE A 135 9.69 23.52 1.81
N ASP A 136 10.67 24.36 2.09
CA ASP A 136 11.09 25.42 1.16
C ASP A 136 11.69 24.85 -0.11
N ILE A 137 12.52 23.81 0.04
CA ILE A 137 13.15 23.08 -1.08
C ILE A 137 12.09 22.44 -1.97
N ILE A 138 11.06 21.82 -1.35
CA ILE A 138 9.99 21.14 -2.08
C ILE A 138 9.05 22.17 -2.78
N LEU A 139 8.74 23.28 -2.13
CA LEU A 139 7.93 24.33 -2.76
C LEU A 139 8.65 25.00 -3.94
N GLU A 140 9.97 25.05 -3.93
CA GLU A 140 10.78 25.58 -5.03
C GLU A 140 10.96 24.57 -6.17
N ASN A 141 11.31 23.29 -5.85
CA ASN A 141 11.78 22.30 -6.83
C ASN A 141 10.73 21.24 -7.17
N GLY A 142 9.63 21.15 -6.41
CA GLY A 142 8.61 20.10 -6.53
C GLY A 142 8.93 18.84 -5.73
N LEU A 143 7.99 17.89 -5.78
CA LEU A 143 8.11 16.59 -5.13
C LEU A 143 8.73 15.56 -6.09
N ASN A 144 9.80 14.93 -5.65
CA ASN A 144 10.42 13.80 -6.34
C ASN A 144 10.46 12.58 -5.40
N PRO A 145 10.51 11.36 -5.97
CA PRO A 145 10.70 10.17 -5.17
C PRO A 145 12.02 10.22 -4.39
N ALA A 146 12.01 9.76 -3.12
CA ALA A 146 13.21 9.60 -2.30
C ALA A 146 13.62 8.12 -2.25
N ASP A 147 13.28 7.41 -1.17
CA ASP A 147 13.61 5.99 -0.99
C ASP A 147 12.73 5.03 -1.83
N ARG A 148 11.68 5.54 -2.44
CA ARG A 148 10.74 4.80 -3.27
C ARG A 148 10.93 5.15 -4.73
N LYS A 149 10.31 4.38 -5.61
CA LYS A 149 10.32 4.65 -7.07
C LYS A 149 9.25 5.64 -7.52
N GLN A 150 8.31 5.96 -6.64
CA GLN A 150 7.22 6.89 -6.90
C GLN A 150 6.93 7.76 -5.69
N VAL A 151 6.37 8.95 -5.91
CA VAL A 151 5.82 9.79 -4.86
C VAL A 151 4.50 9.18 -4.38
N HIS A 152 4.35 9.08 -3.05
CA HIS A 152 3.14 8.55 -2.41
C HIS A 152 2.34 9.71 -1.82
N LEU A 153 1.15 9.91 -2.33
CA LEU A 153 0.24 10.96 -1.91
C LEU A 153 -0.91 10.36 -1.09
N SER A 154 -1.50 11.16 -0.22
CA SER A 154 -2.72 10.82 0.53
C SER A 154 -3.92 11.58 -0.01
N GLY A 155 -5.12 11.03 0.13
CA GLY A 155 -6.36 11.67 -0.29
C GLY A 155 -6.95 12.63 0.75
N SER A 156 -6.41 12.66 1.98
CA SER A 156 -6.84 13.60 3.03
C SER A 156 -5.67 14.11 3.87
N VAL A 157 -5.88 15.25 4.54
CA VAL A 157 -4.91 15.86 5.47
C VAL A 157 -4.60 14.90 6.62
N GLU A 158 -5.62 14.26 7.18
CA GLU A 158 -5.49 13.33 8.31
C GLU A 158 -4.61 12.14 7.93
N LYS A 159 -4.83 11.56 6.75
CA LYS A 159 -4.03 10.43 6.26
C LYS A 159 -2.59 10.82 5.93
N ALA A 160 -2.39 12.01 5.36
CA ALA A 160 -1.05 12.54 5.15
C ALA A 160 -0.32 12.75 6.48
N ARG A 161 -1.00 13.29 7.50
CA ARG A 161 -0.44 13.49 8.85
C ARG A 161 -0.10 12.14 9.50
N GLU A 162 -1.00 11.15 9.44
CA GLU A 162 -0.73 9.79 9.92
C GLU A 162 0.50 9.16 9.24
N ALA A 163 0.60 9.30 7.92
CA ALA A 163 1.73 8.78 7.15
C ALA A 163 3.05 9.50 7.49
N GLY A 164 3.00 10.81 7.70
CA GLY A 164 4.14 11.64 8.06
C GLY A 164 4.72 11.31 9.43
N LYS A 165 3.87 11.08 10.42
CA LYS A 165 4.26 10.77 11.81
C LYS A 165 5.13 9.53 11.98
N VAL A 166 5.27 8.71 10.96
CA VAL A 166 6.20 7.56 10.96
C VAL A 166 7.65 8.01 11.00
N ARG A 167 7.98 9.21 10.42
CA ARG A 167 9.34 9.73 10.29
C ARG A 167 9.51 11.19 10.78
N ILE A 168 8.41 11.92 10.93
CA ILE A 168 8.41 13.36 11.29
C ILE A 168 7.49 13.51 12.50
N GLU A 169 7.98 14.12 13.58
CA GLU A 169 7.22 14.29 14.82
C GLU A 169 6.00 15.18 14.60
N ASP A 170 6.19 16.33 13.93
CA ASP A 170 5.12 17.28 13.59
C ASP A 170 5.15 17.61 12.08
N PRO A 171 4.49 16.80 11.23
CA PRO A 171 4.56 17.00 9.79
C PRO A 171 3.72 18.18 9.34
N ILE A 172 4.33 19.08 8.57
CA ILE A 172 3.65 20.10 7.77
C ILE A 172 3.00 19.40 6.58
N ILE A 173 1.77 19.79 6.24
CA ILE A 173 1.05 19.17 5.13
C ILE A 173 1.05 20.11 3.92
N LEU A 174 1.53 19.59 2.80
CA LEU A 174 1.39 20.21 1.49
C LEU A 174 0.11 19.71 0.82
N ARG A 175 -0.62 20.62 0.18
CA ARG A 175 -1.72 20.33 -0.71
C ARG A 175 -1.23 20.34 -2.16
N ILE A 176 -1.68 19.37 -2.92
CA ILE A 176 -1.42 19.22 -4.36
C ILE A 176 -2.71 19.49 -5.12
N ASP A 177 -2.71 20.46 -6.04
CA ASP A 177 -3.79 20.68 -6.99
C ASP A 177 -3.75 19.59 -8.08
N GLY A 178 -4.36 18.45 -7.76
CA GLY A 178 -4.43 17.30 -8.64
C GLY A 178 -5.25 17.57 -9.90
N LYS A 179 -6.30 18.39 -9.80
CA LYS A 179 -7.13 18.77 -10.96
C LYS A 179 -6.31 19.53 -12.01
N LYS A 180 -5.51 20.50 -11.59
CA LYS A 180 -4.62 21.24 -12.47
C LYS A 180 -3.49 20.36 -13.00
N ALA A 181 -2.90 19.56 -12.14
CA ALA A 181 -1.79 18.66 -12.50
C ALA A 181 -2.21 17.62 -13.55
N THR A 182 -3.37 16.98 -13.37
CA THR A 182 -3.88 15.98 -14.34
C THR A 182 -4.32 16.62 -15.65
N LYS A 183 -4.88 17.83 -15.62
CA LYS A 183 -5.18 18.60 -16.84
C LYS A 183 -3.91 18.92 -17.64
N ASP A 184 -2.80 19.15 -16.98
CA ASP A 184 -1.48 19.39 -17.58
C ASP A 184 -0.76 18.07 -17.97
N GLY A 185 -1.42 16.91 -17.81
CA GLY A 185 -0.91 15.60 -18.27
C GLY A 185 -0.23 14.75 -17.20
N LEU A 186 -0.22 15.18 -15.90
CA LEU A 186 0.32 14.36 -14.85
C LEU A 186 -0.59 13.14 -14.59
N LYS A 187 0.01 11.94 -14.57
CA LYS A 187 -0.71 10.72 -14.20
C LYS A 187 -0.62 10.49 -12.70
N ILE A 188 -1.78 10.30 -12.07
CA ILE A 188 -1.89 9.96 -10.66
C ILE A 188 -2.76 8.71 -10.57
N TYR A 189 -2.24 7.66 -9.93
CA TYR A 189 -2.90 6.35 -9.84
C TYR A 189 -3.37 6.08 -8.40
N HIS A 190 -4.54 5.46 -8.27
CA HIS A 190 -5.06 4.99 -6.99
C HIS A 190 -4.51 3.61 -6.68
N ALA A 191 -3.67 3.48 -5.65
CA ALA A 191 -2.92 2.27 -5.37
C ALA A 191 -3.34 1.53 -4.09
N GLY A 192 -3.92 2.20 -3.14
CA GLY A 192 -4.38 1.61 -1.87
C GLY A 192 -5.49 2.44 -1.25
N THR A 193 -6.01 2.06 -0.08
CA THR A 193 -7.21 2.65 0.53
C THR A 193 -7.18 4.18 0.60
N ASP A 194 -6.05 4.79 0.74
CA ASP A 194 -5.88 6.26 0.70
C ASP A 194 -4.47 6.60 0.20
N VAL A 195 -3.98 5.78 -0.72
CA VAL A 195 -2.63 5.92 -1.28
C VAL A 195 -2.72 6.13 -2.78
N TYR A 196 -2.09 7.21 -3.24
CA TYR A 196 -2.02 7.58 -4.64
C TYR A 196 -0.55 7.70 -5.06
N LEU A 197 -0.26 7.31 -6.29
CA LEU A 197 1.09 7.25 -6.83
C LEU A 197 1.23 8.18 -8.03
N THR A 198 2.37 8.86 -8.10
CA THR A 198 2.79 9.60 -9.28
C THR A 198 4.32 9.60 -9.40
N ALA A 199 4.83 9.87 -10.59
CA ALA A 199 6.28 9.91 -10.81
C ALA A 199 6.94 11.09 -10.07
N SER A 200 6.33 12.29 -10.16
CA SER A 200 6.79 13.50 -9.49
C SER A 200 5.65 14.51 -9.47
N VAL A 201 5.78 15.60 -8.70
CA VAL A 201 4.82 16.72 -8.70
C VAL A 201 5.58 18.03 -8.84
N GLY A 202 5.30 18.79 -9.89
CA GLY A 202 5.94 20.10 -10.10
C GLY A 202 5.52 21.14 -9.03
N ALA A 203 6.44 22.01 -8.65
CA ALA A 203 6.24 23.06 -7.65
C ALA A 203 4.96 23.91 -7.85
N LYS A 204 4.62 24.21 -9.11
CA LYS A 204 3.43 25.01 -9.49
C LYS A 204 2.07 24.42 -9.08
N TYR A 205 2.05 23.16 -8.60
CA TYR A 205 0.85 22.48 -8.10
C TYR A 205 0.83 22.36 -6.58
N LEU A 206 1.89 22.80 -5.88
CA LEU A 206 2.05 22.65 -4.45
C LEU A 206 1.65 23.94 -3.71
N SER A 207 1.04 23.78 -2.55
CA SER A 207 0.79 24.85 -1.59
C SER A 207 0.78 24.30 -0.17
N LYS A 208 1.13 25.12 0.83
CA LYS A 208 0.99 24.73 2.24
C LYS A 208 -0.49 24.73 2.62
N VAL A 209 -0.91 23.72 3.39
CA VAL A 209 -2.24 23.72 4.02
C VAL A 209 -2.19 24.71 5.18
N GLU A 210 -3.08 25.71 5.16
CA GLU A 210 -3.26 26.62 6.29
C GLU A 210 -4.00 25.85 7.40
N GLU A 211 -3.42 25.78 8.59
CA GLU A 211 -4.15 25.31 9.74
C GLU A 211 -5.23 26.34 10.06
N LYS A 212 -6.48 25.94 10.00
CA LYS A 212 -7.56 26.76 10.56
C LYS A 212 -7.45 26.66 12.08
N ASP A 213 -7.16 27.79 12.71
CA ASP A 213 -7.28 27.99 14.15
C ASP A 213 -8.64 27.52 14.71
#